data_47acc753b8151063030e0e1d3d5a1743
#
_entry.id   47acc753b8151063030e0e1d3d5a1743
#
_cell.length_a   1.000
_cell.length_b   1.000
_cell.length_c   1.000
_cell.angle_alpha   90.00
_cell.angle_beta   90.00
_cell.angle_gamma   90.00
#
_symmetry.space_group_name_H-M   'P 1'
#
loop_
_entity.id
_entity.type
_entity.pdbx_description
1 polymer ?
#
loop_
_entity_poly.entity_id
_entity_poly.type
_entity_poly.pdbx_seq_one_letter_code
_entity_poly.pdbx_strand_id
1 'polypeptide(L)'
;LFFFGISFLKKMSFDPLNIAWYFLNPLVIIEGIGNLHGESLMCCFMLISLFFLIQKRGLIGGLFMGIAVAIKLLPLLIIPIFYKYLGWRKFSLFCLGIGLSSVFFWVSFWEGNMASQYKNTIDLWFTTFEFNGSLYNILRAIGYKLKGYNIIRKLGQVTPFIVIGLVGIFTFLRSNRTAESLIKSILFLLSC
;
A
#
# COMPACT_ATOMS: atom_id res chain seq x y z
N LEU A 1 -4.22 12.07 -11.37
CA LEU A 1 -4.63 10.69 -11.53
C LEU A 1 -5.09 10.37 -12.95
N PHE A 2 -6.00 11.15 -13.54
CA PHE A 2 -6.58 10.90 -14.87
C PHE A 2 -5.53 10.74 -15.97
N PHE A 3 -4.66 11.74 -16.20
CA PHE A 3 -3.65 11.70 -17.26
C PHE A 3 -2.66 10.54 -17.10
N PHE A 4 -2.18 10.29 -15.88
CA PHE A 4 -1.29 9.17 -15.60
C PHE A 4 -2.00 7.83 -15.73
N GLY A 5 -3.29 7.75 -15.36
CA GLY A 5 -4.11 6.55 -15.54
C GLY A 5 -4.26 6.17 -17.01
N ILE A 6 -4.62 7.12 -17.86
CA ILE A 6 -4.70 6.90 -19.32
C ILE A 6 -3.34 6.44 -19.88
N SER A 7 -2.26 7.15 -19.50
CA SER A 7 -0.91 6.81 -19.96
C SER A 7 -0.46 5.42 -19.49
N PHE A 8 -0.85 5.04 -18.28
CA PHE A 8 -0.58 3.72 -17.72
C PHE A 8 -1.34 2.62 -18.48
N LEU A 9 -2.65 2.80 -18.71
CA LEU A 9 -3.49 1.86 -19.45
C LEU A 9 -2.96 1.65 -20.88
N LYS A 10 -2.65 2.74 -21.61
CA LYS A 10 -2.03 2.67 -22.95
C LYS A 10 -0.74 1.87 -22.92
N LYS A 11 0.11 2.09 -21.92
CA LYS A 11 1.39 1.37 -21.79
C LYS A 11 1.23 -0.11 -21.50
N MET A 12 0.14 -0.48 -20.86
CA MET A 12 -0.24 -1.88 -20.57
C MET A 12 -1.07 -2.52 -21.69
N SER A 13 -1.27 -1.81 -22.81
CA SER A 13 -2.09 -2.26 -23.95
C SER A 13 -3.56 -2.48 -23.58
N PHE A 14 -4.06 -1.75 -22.58
CA PHE A 14 -5.47 -1.69 -22.24
C PHE A 14 -6.16 -0.49 -22.88
N ASP A 15 -7.49 -0.59 -23.09
CA ASP A 15 -8.29 0.52 -23.58
C ASP A 15 -8.25 1.69 -22.56
N PRO A 16 -7.82 2.89 -22.99
CA PRO A 16 -7.83 4.08 -22.15
C PRO A 16 -9.18 4.44 -21.55
N LEU A 17 -10.29 4.09 -22.22
CA LEU A 17 -11.65 4.33 -21.73
C LEU A 17 -11.94 3.57 -20.42
N ASN A 18 -11.21 2.50 -20.12
CA ASN A 18 -11.33 1.78 -18.85
C ASN A 18 -11.07 2.67 -17.63
N ILE A 19 -10.43 3.83 -17.77
CA ILE A 19 -10.26 4.80 -16.70
C ILE A 19 -11.61 5.32 -16.18
N ALA A 20 -12.65 5.28 -17.02
CA ALA A 20 -14.00 5.70 -16.65
C ALA A 20 -14.59 4.84 -15.52
N TRP A 21 -14.28 3.54 -15.48
CA TRP A 21 -14.71 2.66 -14.39
C TRP A 21 -14.26 3.13 -13.02
N TYR A 22 -13.08 3.76 -12.96
CA TYR A 22 -12.59 4.34 -11.70
C TYR A 22 -13.29 5.67 -11.40
N PHE A 23 -13.32 6.60 -12.36
CA PHE A 23 -13.83 7.95 -12.12
C PHE A 23 -15.36 8.04 -11.99
N LEU A 24 -16.10 7.10 -12.61
CA LEU A 24 -17.55 7.02 -12.51
C LEU A 24 -18.01 6.08 -11.38
N ASN A 25 -17.08 5.50 -10.61
CA ASN A 25 -17.43 4.67 -9.47
C ASN A 25 -17.97 5.57 -8.33
N PRO A 26 -19.23 5.37 -7.88
CA PRO A 26 -19.83 6.18 -6.82
C PRO A 26 -19.01 6.18 -5.53
N LEU A 27 -18.41 5.04 -5.17
CA LEU A 27 -17.56 4.93 -3.99
C LEU A 27 -16.32 5.85 -4.08
N VAL A 28 -15.66 5.86 -5.25
CA VAL A 28 -14.48 6.72 -5.48
C VAL A 28 -14.85 8.19 -5.42
N ILE A 29 -16.04 8.55 -5.95
CA ILE A 29 -16.54 9.93 -5.90
C ILE A 29 -16.84 10.34 -4.46
N ILE A 30 -17.57 9.51 -3.71
CA ILE A 30 -17.95 9.82 -2.32
C ILE A 30 -16.70 9.87 -1.42
N GLU A 31 -15.85 8.86 -1.45
CA GLU A 31 -14.69 8.78 -0.57
C GLU A 31 -13.57 9.75 -0.99
N GLY A 32 -13.32 9.90 -2.30
CA GLY A 32 -12.23 10.73 -2.80
C GLY A 32 -12.54 12.23 -2.81
N ILE A 33 -13.79 12.62 -3.10
CA ILE A 33 -14.20 14.02 -3.23
C ILE A 33 -15.05 14.45 -2.04
N GLY A 34 -16.04 13.63 -1.66
CA GLY A 34 -16.97 13.96 -0.58
C GLY A 34 -16.32 13.95 0.80
N ASN A 35 -15.60 12.89 1.13
CA ASN A 35 -14.96 12.69 2.44
C ASN A 35 -13.51 13.18 2.50
N LEU A 36 -12.93 13.63 1.37
CA LEU A 36 -11.53 14.09 1.26
C LEU A 36 -10.51 13.10 1.86
N HIS A 37 -10.77 11.81 1.74
CA HIS A 37 -9.87 10.77 2.24
C HIS A 37 -8.55 10.78 1.47
N GLY A 38 -7.43 10.73 2.18
CA GLY A 38 -6.08 10.71 1.60
C GLY A 38 -5.79 9.51 0.67
N GLU A 39 -6.70 8.54 0.61
CA GLU A 39 -6.58 7.34 -0.22
C GLU A 39 -6.53 7.65 -1.72
N SER A 40 -7.35 8.57 -2.21
CA SER A 40 -7.30 9.01 -3.61
C SER A 40 -5.96 9.65 -3.97
N LEU A 41 -5.39 10.42 -3.04
CA LEU A 41 -4.08 11.05 -3.22
C LEU A 41 -2.96 10.00 -3.15
N MET A 42 -3.00 9.08 -2.20
CA MET A 42 -2.09 7.94 -2.11
C MET A 42 -2.11 7.11 -3.41
N CYS A 43 -3.30 6.73 -3.89
CA CYS A 43 -3.46 5.98 -5.15
C CYS A 43 -2.91 6.76 -6.35
N CYS A 44 -3.04 8.09 -6.37
CA CYS A 44 -2.47 8.92 -7.42
C CYS A 44 -0.94 8.78 -7.47
N PHE A 45 -0.27 8.99 -6.34
CA PHE A 45 1.19 8.90 -6.29
C PHE A 45 1.69 7.46 -6.49
N MET A 46 0.95 6.47 -6.02
CA MET A 46 1.24 5.06 -6.28
C MET A 46 1.15 4.74 -7.79
N LEU A 47 0.13 5.24 -8.48
CA LEU A 47 -0.02 5.05 -9.93
C LEU A 47 1.11 5.74 -10.71
N ILE A 48 1.48 6.97 -10.32
CA ILE A 48 2.63 7.68 -10.92
C ILE A 48 3.92 6.87 -10.70
N SER A 49 4.14 6.37 -9.49
CA SER A 49 5.25 5.48 -9.18
C SER A 49 5.28 4.26 -10.10
N LEU A 50 4.16 3.52 -10.20
CA LEU A 50 4.02 2.35 -11.05
C LEU A 50 4.32 2.67 -12.52
N PHE A 51 3.85 3.81 -13.02
CA PHE A 51 4.14 4.27 -14.37
C PHE A 51 5.64 4.40 -14.65
N PHE A 52 6.41 4.97 -13.72
CA PHE A 52 7.87 5.07 -13.84
C PHE A 52 8.58 3.73 -13.60
N LEU A 53 8.07 2.89 -12.69
CA LEU A 53 8.64 1.58 -12.41
C LEU A 53 8.52 0.61 -13.60
N ILE A 54 7.41 0.65 -14.34
CA ILE A 54 7.26 -0.11 -15.59
C ILE A 54 8.31 0.31 -16.61
N GLN A 55 8.72 1.57 -16.62
CA GLN A 55 9.81 2.08 -17.45
C GLN A 55 11.21 1.78 -16.89
N LYS A 56 11.29 1.00 -15.80
CA LYS A 56 12.54 0.68 -15.09
C LYS A 56 13.30 1.92 -14.55
N ARG A 57 12.58 3.02 -14.30
CA ARG A 57 13.11 4.25 -13.68
C ARG A 57 12.95 4.15 -12.16
N GLY A 58 13.85 3.39 -11.51
CA GLY A 58 13.76 3.06 -10.08
C GLY A 58 13.71 4.31 -9.19
N LEU A 59 14.65 5.24 -9.32
CA LEU A 59 14.76 6.41 -8.45
C LEU A 59 13.48 7.28 -8.48
N ILE A 60 13.00 7.63 -9.66
CA ILE A 60 11.80 8.47 -9.83
C ILE A 60 10.57 7.73 -9.30
N GLY A 61 10.42 6.44 -9.66
CA GLY A 61 9.36 5.61 -9.10
C GLY A 61 9.40 5.56 -7.57
N GLY A 62 10.62 5.49 -6.99
CA GLY A 62 10.82 5.51 -5.54
C GLY A 62 10.40 6.82 -4.88
N LEU A 63 10.73 7.96 -5.49
CA LEU A 63 10.31 9.27 -4.96
C LEU A 63 8.78 9.36 -4.85
N PHE A 64 8.05 8.99 -5.89
CA PHE A 64 6.58 9.00 -5.86
C PHE A 64 5.99 7.93 -4.93
N MET A 65 6.61 6.76 -4.84
CA MET A 65 6.20 5.72 -3.88
C MET A 65 6.39 6.20 -2.44
N GLY A 66 7.48 6.91 -2.13
CA GLY A 66 7.73 7.46 -0.81
C GLY A 66 6.72 8.54 -0.42
N ILE A 67 6.25 9.35 -1.37
CA ILE A 67 5.13 10.29 -1.13
C ILE A 67 3.85 9.50 -0.80
N ALA A 68 3.53 8.44 -1.55
CA ALA A 68 2.36 7.60 -1.27
C ALA A 68 2.44 6.96 0.12
N VAL A 69 3.62 6.46 0.53
CA VAL A 69 3.88 5.92 1.87
C VAL A 69 3.74 7.00 2.97
N ALA A 70 4.18 8.24 2.70
CA ALA A 70 4.01 9.34 3.65
C ALA A 70 2.54 9.71 3.90
N ILE A 71 1.69 9.55 2.89
CA ILE A 71 0.23 9.78 3.03
C ILE A 71 -0.41 8.63 3.83
N LYS A 72 -0.06 7.38 3.50
CA LYS A 72 -0.58 6.18 4.18
C LYS A 72 0.47 5.06 4.06
N LEU A 73 0.71 4.31 5.14
CA LEU A 73 1.75 3.28 5.17
C LEU A 73 1.43 2.04 4.30
N LEU A 74 0.20 1.90 3.83
CA LEU A 74 -0.25 0.74 3.07
C LEU A 74 0.66 0.38 1.86
N PRO A 75 1.14 1.34 1.03
CA PRO A 75 2.04 1.04 -0.07
C PRO A 75 3.37 0.40 0.35
N LEU A 76 3.77 0.53 1.61
CA LEU A 76 5.00 -0.08 2.14
C LEU A 76 4.98 -1.62 1.99
N LEU A 77 3.80 -2.23 2.11
CA LEU A 77 3.61 -3.68 1.99
C LEU A 77 3.97 -4.22 0.61
N ILE A 78 3.79 -3.45 -0.44
CA ILE A 78 4.05 -3.90 -1.81
C ILE A 78 5.48 -3.65 -2.29
N ILE A 79 6.29 -2.87 -1.55
CA ILE A 79 7.66 -2.52 -1.93
C ILE A 79 8.53 -3.75 -2.24
N PRO A 80 8.57 -4.81 -1.40
CA PRO A 80 9.44 -5.96 -1.65
C PRO A 80 9.16 -6.69 -2.96
N ILE A 81 7.91 -6.66 -3.45
CA ILE A 81 7.50 -7.36 -4.67
C ILE A 81 8.24 -6.84 -5.91
N PHE A 82 8.62 -5.56 -5.91
CA PHE A 82 9.34 -4.93 -7.03
C PHE A 82 10.77 -5.44 -7.23
N TYR A 83 11.33 -6.14 -6.24
CA TYR A 83 12.70 -6.66 -6.28
C TYR A 83 13.00 -7.49 -7.54
N LYS A 84 12.15 -8.48 -7.82
CA LYS A 84 12.34 -9.35 -9.01
C LYS A 84 12.05 -8.65 -10.33
N TYR A 85 11.14 -7.67 -10.32
CA TYR A 85 10.80 -6.90 -11.50
C TYR A 85 11.90 -5.92 -11.90
N LEU A 86 12.46 -5.20 -10.94
CA LEU A 86 13.46 -4.16 -11.19
C LEU A 86 14.88 -4.71 -11.29
N GLY A 87 15.18 -5.81 -10.60
CA GLY A 87 16.53 -6.30 -10.34
C GLY A 87 17.27 -5.44 -9.31
N TRP A 88 18.35 -5.97 -8.75
CA TRP A 88 19.04 -5.40 -7.58
C TRP A 88 19.37 -3.90 -7.72
N ARG A 89 20.06 -3.51 -8.81
CA ARG A 89 20.53 -2.12 -8.99
C ARG A 89 19.38 -1.10 -9.03
N LYS A 90 18.32 -1.39 -9.81
CA LYS A 90 17.18 -0.45 -9.93
C LYS A 90 16.29 -0.51 -8.70
N PHE A 91 16.24 -1.64 -8.01
CA PHE A 91 15.53 -1.77 -6.74
C PHE A 91 16.22 -0.96 -5.64
N SER A 92 17.57 -0.96 -5.57
CA SER A 92 18.30 -0.10 -4.63
C SER A 92 18.04 1.39 -4.89
N LEU A 93 18.02 1.82 -6.15
CA LEU A 93 17.64 3.20 -6.51
C LEU A 93 16.18 3.51 -6.13
N PHE A 94 15.28 2.54 -6.27
CA PHE A 94 13.89 2.67 -5.85
C PHE A 94 13.79 2.85 -4.33
N CYS A 95 14.45 2.05 -3.55
CA CYS A 95 14.51 2.20 -2.08
C CYS A 95 15.16 3.54 -1.68
N LEU A 96 16.21 3.97 -2.39
CA LEU A 96 16.82 5.28 -2.16
C LEU A 96 15.83 6.42 -2.40
N GLY A 97 15.06 6.36 -3.49
CA GLY A 97 14.01 7.35 -3.78
C GLY A 97 12.95 7.41 -2.68
N ILE A 98 12.49 6.25 -2.19
CA ILE A 98 11.56 6.18 -1.05
C ILE A 98 12.18 6.84 0.19
N GLY A 99 13.43 6.49 0.51
CA GLY A 99 14.14 7.06 1.67
C GLY A 99 14.26 8.58 1.59
N LEU A 100 14.65 9.11 0.42
CA LEU A 100 14.77 10.56 0.20
C LEU A 100 13.44 11.29 0.40
N SER A 101 12.35 10.78 -0.16
CA SER A 101 11.02 11.38 0.05
C SER A 101 10.59 11.28 1.52
N SER A 102 10.81 10.12 2.15
CA SER A 102 10.44 9.92 3.55
C SER A 102 11.21 10.88 4.46
N VAL A 103 12.53 11.02 4.27
CA VAL A 103 13.36 11.96 5.03
C VAL A 103 12.90 13.41 4.81
N PHE A 104 12.59 13.78 3.56
CA PHE A 104 12.07 15.12 3.26
C PHE A 104 10.80 15.43 4.06
N PHE A 105 9.82 14.54 4.07
CA PHE A 105 8.59 14.74 4.84
C PHE A 105 8.84 14.72 6.35
N TRP A 106 9.67 13.80 6.85
CA TRP A 106 10.02 13.75 8.26
C TRP A 106 10.67 15.04 8.75
N VAL A 107 11.64 15.57 7.99
CA VAL A 107 12.34 16.81 8.34
C VAL A 107 11.40 18.02 8.25
N SER A 108 10.53 18.06 7.21
CA SER A 108 9.62 19.20 6.99
C SER A 108 8.52 19.32 8.05
N PHE A 109 8.10 18.19 8.65
CA PHE A 109 7.02 18.14 9.64
C PHE A 109 7.52 17.72 11.02
N TRP A 110 8.83 17.85 11.28
CA TRP A 110 9.42 17.43 12.53
C TRP A 110 8.94 18.28 13.71
N GLU A 111 8.25 17.64 14.65
CA GLU A 111 7.93 18.18 15.99
C GLU A 111 8.55 17.30 17.07
N GLY A 112 8.99 17.90 18.20
CA GLY A 112 9.75 17.21 19.24
C GLY A 112 9.12 15.92 19.80
N ASN A 113 7.78 15.82 19.77
CA ASN A 113 7.03 14.66 20.26
C ASN A 113 6.55 13.70 19.16
N MET A 114 6.93 13.94 17.91
CA MET A 114 6.41 13.19 16.75
C MET A 114 6.68 11.68 16.86
N ALA A 115 7.87 11.28 17.27
CA ALA A 115 8.25 9.88 17.40
C ALA A 115 7.39 9.12 18.44
N SER A 116 7.07 9.75 19.57
CA SER A 116 6.23 9.16 20.60
C SER A 116 4.76 9.06 20.15
N GLN A 117 4.24 10.09 19.48
CA GLN A 117 2.90 10.09 18.90
C GLN A 117 2.76 9.01 17.83
N TYR A 118 3.76 8.86 16.96
CA TYR A 118 3.78 7.84 15.93
C TYR A 118 3.78 6.41 16.53
N LYS A 119 4.61 6.20 17.57
CA LYS A 119 4.61 4.94 18.30
C LYS A 119 3.25 4.64 18.94
N ASN A 120 2.63 5.62 19.60
CA ASN A 120 1.32 5.46 20.22
C ASN A 120 0.23 5.16 19.19
N THR A 121 0.29 5.79 18.02
CA THR A 121 -0.64 5.54 16.92
C THR A 121 -0.48 4.11 16.39
N ILE A 122 0.75 3.66 16.15
CA ILE A 122 1.02 2.28 15.71
C ILE A 122 0.51 1.28 16.75
N ASP A 123 0.79 1.52 18.03
CA ASP A 123 0.36 0.62 19.12
C ASP A 123 -1.17 0.55 19.19
N LEU A 124 -1.86 1.71 19.09
CA LEU A 124 -3.33 1.78 19.01
C LEU A 124 -3.86 0.93 17.84
N TRP A 125 -3.26 1.06 16.65
CA TRP A 125 -3.73 0.38 15.45
C TRP A 125 -3.55 -1.14 15.53
N PHE A 126 -2.48 -1.63 16.13
CA PHE A 126 -2.20 -3.05 16.25
C PHE A 126 -2.84 -3.72 17.50
N THR A 127 -3.27 -2.94 18.49
CA THR A 127 -3.81 -3.51 19.72
C THR A 127 -5.31 -3.33 19.90
N THR A 128 -5.89 -2.25 19.38
CA THR A 128 -7.28 -1.88 19.66
C THR A 128 -8.13 -1.62 18.43
N PHE A 129 -7.54 -1.40 17.26
CA PHE A 129 -8.30 -1.08 16.06
C PHE A 129 -8.83 -2.33 15.36
N GLU A 130 -10.12 -2.33 15.04
CA GLU A 130 -10.81 -3.42 14.37
C GLU A 130 -10.74 -3.25 12.85
N PHE A 131 -9.69 -3.79 12.22
CA PHE A 131 -9.60 -3.86 10.75
C PHE A 131 -10.55 -4.93 10.21
N ASN A 132 -11.13 -4.67 9.02
CA ASN A 132 -11.98 -5.62 8.33
C ASN A 132 -13.08 -6.21 9.22
N GLY A 133 -14.07 -5.37 9.53
CA GLY A 133 -15.12 -5.67 10.52
C GLY A 133 -15.84 -7.00 10.34
N SER A 134 -15.97 -7.53 9.11
CA SER A 134 -16.64 -8.82 8.87
C SER A 134 -15.81 -10.00 9.37
N LEU A 135 -14.55 -10.11 8.98
CA LEU A 135 -13.67 -11.20 9.43
C LEU A 135 -13.41 -11.09 10.94
N TYR A 136 -13.18 -9.85 11.40
CA TYR A 136 -12.99 -9.60 12.82
C TYR A 136 -14.21 -10.00 13.66
N ASN A 137 -15.43 -9.66 13.23
CA ASN A 137 -16.66 -10.02 13.96
C ASN A 137 -16.84 -11.53 14.09
N ILE A 138 -16.50 -12.29 13.03
CA ILE A 138 -16.51 -13.77 13.08
C ILE A 138 -15.51 -14.28 14.12
N LEU A 139 -14.26 -13.79 14.06
CA LEU A 139 -13.20 -14.21 14.99
C LEU A 139 -13.51 -13.79 16.43
N ARG A 140 -14.12 -12.61 16.63
CA ARG A 140 -14.60 -12.14 17.93
C ARG A 140 -15.68 -13.06 18.48
N ALA A 141 -16.68 -13.43 17.67
CA ALA A 141 -17.75 -14.35 18.09
C ALA A 141 -17.19 -15.73 18.51
N ILE A 142 -16.24 -16.27 17.72
CA ILE A 142 -15.53 -17.49 18.05
C ILE A 142 -14.74 -17.34 19.37
N GLY A 143 -14.04 -16.22 19.56
CA GLY A 143 -13.27 -15.93 20.76
C GLY A 143 -14.14 -15.90 22.02
N TYR A 144 -15.29 -15.22 21.97
CA TYR A 144 -16.25 -15.21 23.07
C TYR A 144 -16.81 -16.60 23.36
N LYS A 145 -17.12 -17.37 22.31
CA LYS A 145 -17.67 -18.75 22.49
C LYS A 145 -16.66 -19.72 23.07
N LEU A 146 -15.37 -19.59 22.71
CA LEU A 146 -14.33 -20.53 23.15
C LEU A 146 -13.60 -20.10 24.44
N LYS A 147 -13.46 -18.80 24.69
CA LYS A 147 -12.61 -18.27 25.78
C LYS A 147 -13.33 -17.28 26.70
N GLY A 148 -14.56 -16.88 26.38
CA GLY A 148 -15.34 -15.95 27.18
C GLY A 148 -14.90 -14.48 27.13
N TYR A 149 -13.87 -14.13 26.34
CA TYR A 149 -13.39 -12.76 26.20
C TYR A 149 -12.95 -12.42 24.77
N ASN A 150 -12.81 -11.11 24.49
CA ASN A 150 -12.38 -10.61 23.17
C ASN A 150 -10.88 -10.89 22.93
N ILE A 151 -10.57 -11.60 21.85
CA ILE A 151 -9.21 -12.02 21.47
C ILE A 151 -8.50 -11.05 20.52
N ILE A 152 -9.06 -9.83 20.27
CA ILE A 152 -8.53 -8.86 19.30
C ILE A 152 -7.05 -8.56 19.52
N ARG A 153 -6.63 -8.37 20.77
CA ARG A 153 -5.23 -8.05 21.08
C ARG A 153 -4.27 -9.14 20.61
N LYS A 154 -4.66 -10.41 20.76
CA LYS A 154 -3.85 -11.55 20.29
C LYS A 154 -3.84 -11.63 18.77
N LEU A 155 -4.99 -11.40 18.14
CA LEU A 155 -5.09 -11.36 16.68
C LEU A 155 -4.25 -10.22 16.10
N GLY A 156 -4.32 -9.02 16.66
CA GLY A 156 -3.52 -7.87 16.24
C GLY A 156 -2.01 -8.12 16.34
N GLN A 157 -1.56 -8.91 17.31
CA GLN A 157 -0.15 -9.29 17.43
C GLN A 157 0.31 -10.31 16.37
N VAL A 158 -0.59 -11.21 15.92
CA VAL A 158 -0.26 -12.28 14.96
C VAL A 158 -0.43 -11.83 13.52
N THR A 159 -1.43 -11.00 13.23
CA THR A 159 -1.76 -10.53 11.88
C THR A 159 -0.57 -9.92 11.12
N PRO A 160 0.28 -9.06 11.70
CA PRO A 160 1.45 -8.51 11.00
C PRO A 160 2.41 -9.59 10.49
N PHE A 161 2.62 -10.66 11.27
CA PHE A 161 3.49 -11.76 10.86
C PHE A 161 2.90 -12.56 9.69
N ILE A 162 1.57 -12.75 9.69
CA ILE A 162 0.87 -13.39 8.56
C ILE A 162 1.03 -12.54 7.30
N VAL A 163 0.82 -11.23 7.39
CA VAL A 163 0.96 -10.30 6.26
C VAL A 163 2.40 -10.29 5.75
N ILE A 164 3.40 -10.20 6.63
CA ILE A 164 4.81 -10.27 6.26
C ILE A 164 5.13 -11.60 5.56
N GLY A 165 4.60 -12.71 6.07
CA GLY A 165 4.75 -14.03 5.46
C GLY A 165 4.15 -14.08 4.05
N LEU A 166 2.94 -13.56 3.85
CA LEU A 166 2.29 -13.45 2.53
C LEU A 166 3.12 -12.59 1.56
N VAL A 167 3.55 -11.40 2.00
CA VAL A 167 4.43 -10.54 1.20
C VAL A 167 5.72 -11.26 0.82
N GLY A 168 6.32 -12.00 1.75
CA GLY A 168 7.50 -12.84 1.50
C GLY A 168 7.24 -13.91 0.44
N ILE A 169 6.14 -14.65 0.55
CA ILE A 169 5.71 -15.66 -0.44
C ILE A 169 5.57 -15.01 -1.83
N PHE A 170 4.84 -13.91 -1.94
CA PHE A 170 4.65 -13.21 -3.21
C PHE A 170 5.94 -12.60 -3.77
N THR A 171 6.87 -12.19 -2.90
CA THR A 171 8.16 -11.66 -3.31
C THR A 171 9.11 -12.76 -3.82
N PHE A 172 9.22 -13.86 -3.08
CA PHE A 172 10.28 -14.87 -3.32
C PHE A 172 9.80 -16.09 -4.11
N LEU A 173 8.56 -16.55 -3.94
CA LEU A 173 8.07 -17.75 -4.62
C LEU A 173 7.39 -17.41 -5.95
N ARG A 174 6.68 -16.30 -6.06
CA ARG A 174 6.01 -15.93 -7.30
C ARG A 174 6.97 -15.26 -8.29
N SER A 175 6.80 -15.56 -9.58
CA SER A 175 7.57 -14.91 -10.66
C SER A 175 6.96 -13.54 -11.00
N ASN A 176 7.47 -12.48 -10.38
CA ASN A 176 7.04 -11.08 -10.62
C ASN A 176 7.99 -10.38 -11.62
N ARG A 177 8.35 -11.07 -12.71
CA ARG A 177 9.30 -10.53 -13.71
C ARG A 177 8.62 -9.70 -14.80
N THR A 178 7.34 -9.92 -15.05
CA THR A 178 6.54 -9.16 -16.02
C THR A 178 5.66 -8.14 -15.31
N ALA A 179 5.32 -7.03 -16.01
CA ALA A 179 4.45 -6.00 -15.48
C ALA A 179 3.06 -6.55 -15.10
N GLU A 180 2.51 -7.46 -15.92
CA GLU A 180 1.22 -8.09 -15.66
C GLU A 180 1.23 -8.96 -14.38
N SER A 181 2.24 -9.82 -14.22
CA SER A 181 2.38 -10.65 -13.02
C SER A 181 2.58 -9.81 -11.76
N LEU A 182 3.34 -8.71 -11.88
CA LEU A 182 3.56 -7.75 -10.80
C LEU A 182 2.25 -7.09 -10.37
N ILE A 183 1.45 -6.57 -11.31
CA ILE A 183 0.18 -5.90 -11.02
C ILE A 183 -0.81 -6.88 -10.38
N LYS A 184 -0.93 -8.11 -10.90
CA LYS A 184 -1.78 -9.16 -10.29
C LYS A 184 -1.38 -9.45 -8.85
N SER A 185 -0.09 -9.47 -8.53
CA SER A 185 0.41 -9.68 -7.16
C SER A 185 0.10 -8.50 -6.25
N ILE A 186 0.25 -7.27 -6.75
CA ILE A 186 -0.09 -6.04 -6.02
C ILE A 186 -1.59 -6.00 -5.70
N LEU A 187 -2.45 -6.22 -6.70
CA LEU A 187 -3.90 -6.22 -6.52
C LEU A 187 -4.33 -7.28 -5.50
N PHE A 188 -3.77 -8.49 -5.57
CA PHE A 188 -4.08 -9.52 -4.59
C PHE A 188 -3.71 -9.10 -3.16
N LEU A 189 -2.50 -8.56 -2.96
CA LEU A 189 -2.05 -8.16 -1.62
C LEU A 189 -2.79 -6.95 -1.06
N LEU A 190 -3.26 -6.04 -1.91
CA LEU A 190 -4.05 -4.89 -1.48
C LEU A 190 -5.52 -5.25 -1.22
N SER A 191 -5.99 -6.43 -1.68
CA SER A 191 -7.35 -6.93 -1.45
C SER A 191 -7.47 -7.84 -0.22
N CYS A 192 -6.35 -8.28 0.36
CA CYS A 192 -6.27 -9.08 1.58
C CYS A 192 -6.22 -8.20 2.84
#